data_67bf67b72485262ce5a2d756aa844ad3
#
_entry.id   67bf67b72485262ce5a2d756aa844ad3
#
_cell.length_a   1.000
_cell.length_b   1.000
_cell.length_c   1.000
_cell.angle_alpha   90.00
_cell.angle_beta   90.00
_cell.angle_gamma   90.00
#
_symmetry.space_group_name_H-M   'P 1'
#
loop_
_entity.id
_entity.type
_entity.pdbx_description
1 polymer ?
#
loop_
_entity_poly.entity_id
_entity_poly.type
_entity_poly.pdbx_seq_one_letter_code
_entity_poly.pdbx_strand_id
1 'polypeptide(L)'
;MVFITEDLIRKRAEHNDGEIYSLEEVALHQQNLERIELIENWCKSLRILYLQNNLIPKIENLSKLKKLEYLNLALNNIEKVENLEGCESLKKLDLTINFIGDLFSIESLGNVHFLEELYLTGNPCTEYPGYREFVIATLPQLKLLDGVEITKSERIIALQNLERIRPIIEEKQREHGLKRNSEKFEAVRRKERFAKINTDSSCTTVSLEEFWSEKVPYTPESRIETHEYMQQKEKSRQHTKTSRIESRVITKYFAEDGRPYNINTAKIDFNLKEDILDNQDVYLLDIAVYKHMDTALIKCDIQINYVRITLKGKILFPYLVLLLTCYLLSEFTPDKNRCRFTSYFLMDFSSGSTIL
;
A
#
# COMPACT_ATOMS: atom_id res chain seq x y z
N MET A 1 -10.09 -9.09 -4.32
CA MET A 1 -10.02 -9.31 -2.86
C MET A 1 -8.57 -9.41 -2.45
N VAL A 2 -8.18 -8.65 -1.45
CA VAL A 2 -6.84 -8.74 -0.84
C VAL A 2 -7.01 -9.45 0.49
N PHE A 3 -6.29 -10.54 0.69
CA PHE A 3 -6.32 -11.36 1.91
C PHE A 3 -5.09 -11.12 2.76
N ILE A 4 -5.19 -11.36 4.05
CA ILE A 4 -4.04 -11.40 4.94
C ILE A 4 -3.28 -12.70 4.63
N THR A 5 -2.06 -12.58 4.11
CA THR A 5 -1.17 -13.70 3.83
C THR A 5 0.04 -13.66 4.77
N GLU A 6 0.67 -14.80 4.96
CA GLU A 6 1.89 -14.90 5.75
C GLU A 6 2.99 -13.98 5.19
N ASP A 7 3.14 -13.94 3.86
CA ASP A 7 4.11 -13.05 3.19
C ASP A 7 3.84 -11.57 3.45
N LEU A 8 2.55 -11.17 3.51
CA LEU A 8 2.17 -9.80 3.85
C LEU A 8 2.59 -9.45 5.28
N ILE A 9 2.35 -10.36 6.23
CA ILE A 9 2.74 -10.15 7.63
C ILE A 9 4.27 -10.12 7.75
N ARG A 10 5.01 -11.03 7.10
CA ARG A 10 6.47 -11.04 7.12
C ARG A 10 7.08 -9.76 6.56
N LYS A 11 6.55 -9.23 5.47
CA LYS A 11 6.97 -7.93 4.93
C LYS A 11 6.73 -6.76 5.88
N ARG A 12 5.73 -6.86 6.75
CA ARG A 12 5.40 -5.85 7.76
C ARG A 12 6.11 -6.10 9.10
N ALA A 13 6.73 -7.26 9.26
CA ALA A 13 7.51 -7.66 10.43
C ALA A 13 9.03 -7.48 10.23
N GLU A 14 9.46 -6.55 9.36
CA GLU A 14 10.89 -6.26 9.11
C GLU A 14 11.62 -5.87 10.39
N HIS A 15 10.95 -5.18 11.32
CA HIS A 15 11.48 -4.81 12.63
C HIS A 15 11.69 -6.02 13.58
N ASN A 16 11.19 -7.20 13.23
CA ASN A 16 11.30 -8.46 13.95
C ASN A 16 11.96 -9.54 13.09
N ASP A 17 12.86 -9.17 12.18
CA ASP A 17 13.58 -10.06 11.26
C ASP A 17 12.66 -11.00 10.43
N GLY A 18 11.41 -10.59 10.21
CA GLY A 18 10.38 -11.36 9.51
C GLY A 18 9.81 -12.54 10.32
N GLU A 19 10.15 -12.65 11.61
CA GLU A 19 9.55 -13.63 12.49
C GLU A 19 8.15 -13.19 12.95
N ILE A 20 7.14 -14.05 12.76
CA ILE A 20 5.73 -13.72 13.03
C ILE A 20 5.21 -14.27 14.36
N TYR A 21 5.84 -15.29 14.90
CA TYR A 21 5.37 -15.96 16.13
C TYR A 21 5.57 -15.11 17.39
N SER A 22 6.68 -14.40 17.45
CA SER A 22 7.05 -13.50 18.55
C SER A 22 6.61 -12.05 18.29
N LEU A 23 5.94 -11.77 17.16
CA LEU A 23 5.54 -10.44 16.74
C LEU A 23 4.56 -9.81 17.74
N GLU A 24 4.94 -8.66 18.31
CA GLU A 24 4.12 -7.91 19.26
C GLU A 24 3.31 -6.79 18.61
N GLU A 25 3.76 -6.27 17.47
CA GLU A 25 3.12 -5.18 16.75
C GLU A 25 3.08 -5.46 15.24
N VAL A 26 1.94 -5.19 14.60
CA VAL A 26 1.84 -5.27 13.14
C VAL A 26 0.97 -4.17 12.56
N ALA A 27 1.48 -3.55 11.49
CA ALA A 27 0.80 -2.49 10.76
C ALA A 27 0.29 -2.99 9.40
N LEU A 28 -1.00 -3.28 9.33
CA LEU A 28 -1.73 -3.71 8.12
C LEU A 28 -2.68 -2.64 7.59
N HIS A 29 -2.39 -1.36 7.88
CA HIS A 29 -3.19 -0.24 7.38
C HIS A 29 -3.03 -0.08 5.86
N GLN A 30 -4.08 0.44 5.21
CA GLN A 30 -4.09 0.76 3.77
C GLN A 30 -3.74 -0.43 2.85
N GLN A 31 -4.09 -1.65 3.24
CA GLN A 31 -3.85 -2.85 2.44
C GLN A 31 -5.07 -3.29 1.61
N ASN A 32 -6.16 -2.51 1.68
CA ASN A 32 -7.42 -2.84 1.01
C ASN A 32 -8.00 -4.21 1.44
N LEU A 33 -7.79 -4.56 2.70
CA LEU A 33 -8.29 -5.80 3.28
C LEU A 33 -9.82 -5.75 3.38
N GLU A 34 -10.46 -6.80 2.90
CA GLU A 34 -11.92 -6.96 2.98
C GLU A 34 -12.33 -7.87 4.15
N ARG A 35 -11.42 -8.65 4.71
CA ARG A 35 -11.68 -9.56 5.84
C ARG A 35 -10.44 -9.68 6.74
N ILE A 36 -10.69 -9.97 8.01
CA ILE A 36 -9.66 -10.35 8.97
C ILE A 36 -9.56 -11.87 8.97
N GLU A 37 -8.44 -12.41 8.51
CA GLU A 37 -8.23 -13.85 8.40
C GLU A 37 -6.85 -14.24 8.93
N LEU A 38 -6.76 -15.43 9.53
CA LEU A 38 -5.53 -16.16 9.88
C LEU A 38 -4.57 -15.48 10.89
N ILE A 39 -4.70 -14.18 11.16
CA ILE A 39 -3.79 -13.44 12.04
C ILE A 39 -3.74 -14.03 13.46
N GLU A 40 -4.89 -14.48 13.98
CA GLU A 40 -4.98 -15.10 15.30
C GLU A 40 -4.25 -16.47 15.40
N ASN A 41 -3.98 -17.10 14.27
CA ASN A 41 -3.28 -18.37 14.25
C ASN A 41 -1.76 -18.20 14.22
N TRP A 42 -1.29 -17.14 13.56
CA TRP A 42 0.13 -16.89 13.34
C TRP A 42 0.76 -15.99 14.41
N CYS A 43 0.07 -14.92 14.82
CA CYS A 43 0.64 -13.88 15.66
C CYS A 43 0.08 -13.90 17.09
N LYS A 44 0.27 -15.00 17.82
CA LYS A 44 -0.30 -15.20 19.17
C LYS A 44 0.26 -14.26 20.24
N SER A 45 1.42 -13.66 20.01
CA SER A 45 2.05 -12.72 20.94
C SER A 45 1.67 -11.26 20.69
N LEU A 46 0.79 -11.00 19.71
CA LEU A 46 0.43 -9.67 19.25
C LEU A 46 -0.21 -8.85 20.38
N ARG A 47 0.32 -7.65 20.59
CA ARG A 47 -0.17 -6.64 21.54
C ARG A 47 -0.80 -5.45 20.85
N ILE A 48 -0.30 -5.09 19.65
CA ILE A 48 -0.77 -3.92 18.90
C ILE A 48 -1.09 -4.34 17.47
N LEU A 49 -2.32 -4.05 17.02
CA LEU A 49 -2.78 -4.35 15.67
C LEU A 49 -3.38 -3.12 15.01
N TYR A 50 -2.74 -2.67 13.93
CA TYR A 50 -3.22 -1.57 13.10
C TYR A 50 -3.88 -2.09 11.83
N LEU A 51 -5.19 -1.92 11.73
CA LEU A 51 -6.02 -2.27 10.58
C LEU A 51 -6.75 -1.07 9.97
N GLN A 52 -6.36 0.16 10.35
CA GLN A 52 -7.06 1.35 9.88
C GLN A 52 -6.97 1.54 8.37
N ASN A 53 -8.00 2.20 7.83
CA ASN A 53 -8.12 2.51 6.41
C ASN A 53 -8.07 1.26 5.50
N ASN A 54 -8.92 0.28 5.83
CA ASN A 54 -9.21 -0.89 5.03
C ASN A 54 -10.72 -0.95 4.67
N LEU A 55 -11.19 -2.03 4.11
CA LEU A 55 -12.57 -2.25 3.68
C LEU A 55 -13.29 -3.30 4.53
N ILE A 56 -12.86 -3.52 5.76
CA ILE A 56 -13.34 -4.58 6.65
C ILE A 56 -14.77 -4.29 7.10
N PRO A 57 -15.76 -5.13 6.77
CA PRO A 57 -17.16 -4.94 7.16
C PRO A 57 -17.51 -5.54 8.52
N LYS A 58 -16.69 -6.48 9.00
CA LYS A 58 -16.99 -7.27 10.19
C LYS A 58 -15.75 -7.56 11.01
N ILE A 59 -15.87 -7.47 12.33
CA ILE A 59 -14.84 -7.89 13.28
C ILE A 59 -14.92 -9.40 13.42
N GLU A 60 -13.87 -10.12 13.05
CA GLU A 60 -13.81 -11.58 13.12
C GLU A 60 -12.36 -12.07 13.27
N ASN A 61 -12.19 -13.34 13.72
CA ASN A 61 -10.90 -14.03 13.80
C ASN A 61 -9.84 -13.31 14.65
N LEU A 62 -10.26 -12.74 15.79
CA LEU A 62 -9.38 -12.10 16.76
C LEU A 62 -9.42 -12.78 18.14
N SER A 63 -10.30 -13.76 18.34
CA SER A 63 -10.60 -14.35 19.65
C SER A 63 -9.41 -15.04 20.32
N LYS A 64 -8.40 -15.45 19.56
CA LYS A 64 -7.18 -16.10 20.09
C LYS A 64 -6.06 -15.10 20.44
N LEU A 65 -6.25 -13.81 20.15
CA LEU A 65 -5.27 -12.78 20.44
C LEU A 65 -5.41 -12.27 21.89
N LYS A 66 -5.18 -13.15 22.85
CA LYS A 66 -5.38 -12.87 24.29
C LYS A 66 -4.50 -11.76 24.85
N LYS A 67 -3.33 -11.52 24.21
CA LYS A 67 -2.38 -10.48 24.63
C LYS A 67 -2.62 -9.13 23.94
N LEU A 68 -3.62 -9.03 23.05
CA LEU A 68 -3.90 -7.81 22.31
C LEU A 68 -4.33 -6.69 23.26
N GLU A 69 -3.55 -5.61 23.29
CA GLU A 69 -3.80 -4.43 24.14
C GLU A 69 -4.39 -3.25 23.36
N TYR A 70 -3.98 -3.08 22.11
CA TYR A 70 -4.49 -2.03 21.24
C TYR A 70 -4.94 -2.56 19.89
N LEU A 71 -6.19 -2.27 19.52
CA LEU A 71 -6.77 -2.58 18.22
C LEU A 71 -7.26 -1.30 17.56
N ASN A 72 -6.68 -0.99 16.38
CA ASN A 72 -7.11 0.13 15.56
C ASN A 72 -7.82 -0.35 14.31
N LEU A 73 -9.13 -0.12 14.25
CA LEU A 73 -10.03 -0.42 13.13
C LEU A 73 -10.66 0.85 12.54
N ALA A 74 -10.08 2.02 12.79
CA ALA A 74 -10.59 3.28 12.24
C ALA A 74 -10.67 3.26 10.70
N LEU A 75 -11.63 4.01 10.14
CA LEU A 75 -11.79 4.13 8.68
C LEU A 75 -12.02 2.78 7.99
N ASN A 76 -12.89 1.94 8.55
CA ASN A 76 -13.34 0.69 7.96
C ASN A 76 -14.84 0.72 7.61
N ASN A 77 -15.43 -0.41 7.27
CA ASN A 77 -16.83 -0.55 6.89
C ASN A 77 -17.66 -1.28 7.95
N ILE A 78 -17.24 -1.23 9.23
CA ILE A 78 -17.85 -1.97 10.33
C ILE A 78 -19.21 -1.35 10.68
N GLU A 79 -20.25 -2.17 10.70
CA GLU A 79 -21.62 -1.78 11.08
C GLU A 79 -21.98 -2.19 12.51
N LYS A 80 -21.25 -3.14 13.10
CA LYS A 80 -21.57 -3.72 14.42
C LYS A 80 -20.30 -4.07 15.20
N VAL A 81 -20.32 -3.87 16.49
CA VAL A 81 -19.25 -4.30 17.43
C VAL A 81 -19.55 -5.72 17.88
N GLU A 82 -18.64 -6.66 17.58
CA GLU A 82 -18.79 -8.08 17.91
C GLU A 82 -17.46 -8.81 17.94
N ASN A 83 -17.43 -10.03 18.52
CA ASN A 83 -16.31 -10.98 18.47
C ASN A 83 -15.00 -10.48 19.10
N LEU A 84 -15.07 -9.65 20.12
CA LEU A 84 -13.91 -9.13 20.85
C LEU A 84 -13.77 -9.75 22.26
N GLU A 85 -14.69 -10.64 22.66
CA GLU A 85 -14.73 -11.25 24.00
C GLU A 85 -13.47 -12.08 24.30
N GLY A 86 -12.81 -12.59 23.26
CA GLY A 86 -11.56 -13.36 23.38
C GLY A 86 -10.30 -12.50 23.55
N CYS A 87 -10.39 -11.18 23.33
CA CYS A 87 -9.27 -10.25 23.48
C CYS A 87 -9.15 -9.80 24.96
N GLU A 88 -8.75 -10.74 25.81
CA GLU A 88 -8.79 -10.58 27.28
C GLU A 88 -7.98 -9.39 27.79
N SER A 89 -6.89 -9.00 27.11
CA SER A 89 -5.99 -7.90 27.52
C SER A 89 -6.28 -6.57 26.85
N LEU A 90 -7.36 -6.45 26.05
CA LEU A 90 -7.64 -5.26 25.25
C LEU A 90 -7.92 -4.05 26.13
N LYS A 91 -7.08 -3.00 26.00
CA LYS A 91 -7.15 -1.75 26.74
C LYS A 91 -7.70 -0.61 25.92
N LYS A 92 -7.37 -0.60 24.62
CA LYS A 92 -7.72 0.48 23.71
C LYS A 92 -8.32 -0.07 22.41
N LEU A 93 -9.50 0.45 22.06
CA LEU A 93 -10.22 0.11 20.83
C LEU A 93 -10.57 1.38 20.06
N ASP A 94 -10.09 1.49 18.84
CA ASP A 94 -10.38 2.59 17.93
C ASP A 94 -11.26 2.13 16.78
N LEU A 95 -12.49 2.61 16.74
CA LEU A 95 -13.50 2.36 15.71
C LEU A 95 -13.94 3.66 15.02
N THR A 96 -13.12 4.71 15.10
CA THR A 96 -13.41 6.02 14.52
C THR A 96 -13.75 5.93 13.03
N ILE A 97 -14.77 6.67 12.59
CA ILE A 97 -15.22 6.74 11.18
C ILE A 97 -15.48 5.36 10.61
N ASN A 98 -16.40 4.65 11.20
CA ASN A 98 -17.03 3.44 10.70
C ASN A 98 -18.53 3.69 10.46
N PHE A 99 -19.32 2.64 10.34
CA PHE A 99 -20.76 2.71 10.04
C PHE A 99 -21.60 2.08 11.16
N ILE A 100 -21.12 2.14 12.39
CA ILE A 100 -21.79 1.54 13.54
C ILE A 100 -23.06 2.33 13.86
N GLY A 101 -24.21 1.71 13.56
CA GLY A 101 -25.55 2.23 13.89
C GLY A 101 -26.22 1.41 14.99
N ASP A 102 -25.76 0.18 15.23
CA ASP A 102 -26.22 -0.67 16.31
C ASP A 102 -25.45 -0.36 17.60
N LEU A 103 -25.95 0.61 18.39
CA LEU A 103 -25.30 1.01 19.62
C LEU A 103 -25.41 -0.08 20.71
N PHE A 104 -26.46 -0.92 20.70
CA PHE A 104 -26.56 -2.01 21.66
C PHE A 104 -25.46 -3.06 21.48
N SER A 105 -24.83 -3.12 20.29
CA SER A 105 -23.73 -4.04 20.04
C SER A 105 -22.52 -3.82 20.96
N ILE A 106 -22.37 -2.60 21.53
CA ILE A 106 -21.30 -2.32 22.49
C ILE A 106 -21.45 -3.09 23.81
N GLU A 107 -22.65 -3.61 24.12
CA GLU A 107 -22.87 -4.43 25.31
C GLU A 107 -21.94 -5.66 25.33
N SER A 108 -21.55 -6.17 24.17
CA SER A 108 -20.56 -7.26 24.03
C SER A 108 -19.20 -6.92 24.64
N LEU A 109 -18.84 -5.62 24.66
CA LEU A 109 -17.58 -5.15 25.26
C LEU A 109 -17.61 -5.18 26.80
N GLY A 110 -18.75 -5.40 27.42
CA GLY A 110 -18.88 -5.58 28.89
C GLY A 110 -18.01 -6.74 29.40
N ASN A 111 -17.74 -7.75 28.56
CA ASN A 111 -16.89 -8.88 28.89
C ASN A 111 -15.39 -8.60 28.70
N VAL A 112 -15.03 -7.46 28.12
CA VAL A 112 -13.63 -7.03 27.92
C VAL A 112 -13.21 -6.16 29.09
N HIS A 113 -12.85 -6.80 30.20
CA HIS A 113 -12.71 -6.15 31.52
C HIS A 113 -11.60 -5.09 31.61
N PHE A 114 -10.58 -5.19 30.76
CA PHE A 114 -9.45 -4.25 30.75
C PHE A 114 -9.61 -3.10 29.76
N LEU A 115 -10.77 -2.98 29.07
CA LEU A 115 -11.00 -1.91 28.10
C LEU A 115 -11.12 -0.56 28.82
N GLU A 116 -10.12 0.29 28.64
CA GLU A 116 -10.03 1.61 29.25
C GLU A 116 -10.39 2.75 28.30
N GLU A 117 -10.05 2.60 27.02
CA GLU A 117 -10.21 3.63 25.99
C GLU A 117 -11.04 3.11 24.82
N LEU A 118 -12.12 3.82 24.49
CA LEU A 118 -12.98 3.53 23.34
C LEU A 118 -13.19 4.78 22.49
N TYR A 119 -12.99 4.64 21.18
CA TYR A 119 -13.21 5.70 20.20
C TYR A 119 -14.26 5.26 19.19
N LEU A 120 -15.38 5.99 19.14
CA LEU A 120 -16.51 5.75 18.24
C LEU A 120 -16.85 6.98 17.38
N THR A 121 -16.11 8.08 17.53
CA THR A 121 -16.34 9.34 16.80
C THR A 121 -16.53 9.13 15.29
N GLY A 122 -17.54 9.77 14.72
CA GLY A 122 -17.85 9.68 13.29
C GLY A 122 -18.60 8.42 12.87
N ASN A 123 -19.18 7.69 13.83
CA ASN A 123 -20.14 6.62 13.56
C ASN A 123 -21.59 7.15 13.68
N PRO A 124 -22.56 6.58 12.96
CA PRO A 124 -23.97 6.99 13.06
C PRO A 124 -24.52 6.95 14.49
N CYS A 125 -24.09 6.00 15.31
CA CYS A 125 -24.55 5.87 16.71
C CYS A 125 -24.14 7.05 17.60
N THR A 126 -23.10 7.80 17.25
CA THR A 126 -22.64 8.95 18.04
C THR A 126 -23.60 10.15 17.98
N GLU A 127 -24.46 10.19 16.95
CA GLU A 127 -25.48 11.23 16.79
C GLU A 127 -26.76 10.96 17.60
N TYR A 128 -26.86 9.81 18.27
CA TYR A 128 -28.07 9.46 19.04
C TYR A 128 -28.13 10.27 20.33
N PRO A 129 -29.31 10.84 20.66
CA PRO A 129 -29.50 11.51 21.92
C PRO A 129 -29.24 10.55 23.09
N GLY A 130 -28.33 10.93 24.00
CA GLY A 130 -27.95 10.07 25.14
C GLY A 130 -26.87 9.03 24.81
N TYR A 131 -26.25 9.07 23.62
CA TYR A 131 -25.17 8.18 23.23
C TYR A 131 -24.10 8.04 24.32
N ARG A 132 -23.50 9.16 24.74
CA ARG A 132 -22.39 9.16 25.69
C ARG A 132 -22.82 8.59 27.06
N GLU A 133 -24.01 8.99 27.56
CA GLU A 133 -24.55 8.49 28.81
C GLU A 133 -24.81 6.97 28.73
N PHE A 134 -25.37 6.49 27.64
CA PHE A 134 -25.62 5.06 27.44
C PHE A 134 -24.30 4.24 27.45
N VAL A 135 -23.27 4.68 26.72
CA VAL A 135 -21.97 3.99 26.69
C VAL A 135 -21.32 3.94 28.04
N ILE A 136 -21.33 5.08 28.78
CA ILE A 136 -20.74 5.19 30.11
C ILE A 136 -21.48 4.30 31.12
N ALA A 137 -22.80 4.21 31.01
CA ALA A 137 -23.60 3.37 31.91
C ALA A 137 -23.42 1.87 31.60
N THR A 138 -23.28 1.52 30.34
CA THR A 138 -23.14 0.13 29.87
C THR A 138 -21.73 -0.44 30.13
N LEU A 139 -20.68 0.39 30.01
CA LEU A 139 -19.28 -0.02 30.12
C LEU A 139 -18.61 0.61 31.35
N PRO A 140 -18.76 0.03 32.54
CA PRO A 140 -18.22 0.60 33.80
C PRO A 140 -16.69 0.62 33.85
N GLN A 141 -16.00 -0.21 33.06
CA GLN A 141 -14.55 -0.30 32.99
C GLN A 141 -13.90 0.85 32.23
N LEU A 142 -14.63 1.56 31.34
CA LEU A 142 -14.08 2.64 30.55
C LEU A 142 -13.59 3.82 31.39
N LYS A 143 -12.45 4.38 31.03
CA LYS A 143 -11.88 5.62 31.57
C LYS A 143 -12.01 6.78 30.62
N LEU A 144 -11.92 6.51 29.32
CA LEU A 144 -11.90 7.50 28.25
C LEU A 144 -12.81 7.09 27.10
N LEU A 145 -13.73 7.99 26.70
CA LEU A 145 -14.62 7.82 25.56
C LEU A 145 -14.46 8.99 24.61
N ASP A 146 -14.16 8.69 23.35
CA ASP A 146 -13.97 9.68 22.27
C ASP A 146 -12.96 10.79 22.64
N GLY A 147 -11.89 10.43 23.35
CA GLY A 147 -10.85 11.36 23.78
C GLY A 147 -11.22 12.21 25.01
N VAL A 148 -12.39 12.00 25.60
CA VAL A 148 -12.86 12.73 26.80
C VAL A 148 -12.88 11.79 27.98
N GLU A 149 -12.23 12.18 29.07
CA GLU A 149 -12.20 11.42 30.33
C GLU A 149 -13.61 11.31 30.96
N ILE A 150 -13.90 10.15 31.55
CA ILE A 150 -15.19 9.88 32.22
C ILE A 150 -15.05 10.13 33.71
N THR A 151 -15.77 11.13 34.21
CA THR A 151 -15.78 11.47 35.64
C THR A 151 -16.71 10.56 36.45
N LYS A 152 -16.43 10.44 37.73
CA LYS A 152 -17.31 9.66 38.65
C LYS A 152 -18.73 10.21 38.71
N SER A 153 -18.87 11.55 38.72
CA SER A 153 -20.18 12.22 38.72
C SER A 153 -20.98 11.94 37.45
N GLU A 154 -20.32 12.00 36.32
CA GLU A 154 -20.92 11.67 35.02
C GLU A 154 -21.42 10.22 34.98
N ARG A 155 -20.67 9.29 35.54
CA ARG A 155 -21.06 7.88 35.62
C ARG A 155 -22.32 7.67 36.47
N ILE A 156 -22.42 8.35 37.61
CA ILE A 156 -23.61 8.27 38.46
C ILE A 156 -24.84 8.80 37.73
N ILE A 157 -24.72 9.95 37.06
CA ILE A 157 -25.80 10.55 36.26
C ILE A 157 -26.21 9.63 35.11
N ALA A 158 -25.25 9.05 34.41
CA ALA A 158 -25.49 8.12 33.32
C ALA A 158 -26.28 6.89 33.76
N LEU A 159 -25.92 6.30 34.90
CA LEU A 159 -26.63 5.15 35.48
C LEU A 159 -28.06 5.51 35.86
N GLN A 160 -28.30 6.68 36.47
CA GLN A 160 -29.66 7.16 36.85
C GLN A 160 -30.54 7.40 35.60
N ASN A 161 -29.96 7.86 34.51
CA ASN A 161 -30.68 8.19 33.28
C ASN A 161 -30.86 6.98 32.35
N LEU A 162 -30.19 5.85 32.58
CA LEU A 162 -30.14 4.71 31.66
C LEU A 162 -31.52 4.22 31.23
N GLU A 163 -32.44 4.04 32.18
CA GLU A 163 -33.80 3.55 31.88
C GLU A 163 -34.59 4.51 30.98
N ARG A 164 -34.34 5.81 31.10
CA ARG A 164 -35.00 6.83 30.28
C ARG A 164 -34.37 6.91 28.88
N ILE A 165 -33.07 6.72 28.79
CA ILE A 165 -32.32 6.87 27.53
C ILE A 165 -32.44 5.64 26.64
N ARG A 166 -32.47 4.45 27.23
CA ARG A 166 -32.53 3.16 26.49
C ARG A 166 -33.63 3.11 25.41
N PRO A 167 -34.90 3.47 25.71
CA PRO A 167 -35.96 3.42 24.68
C PRO A 167 -35.75 4.50 23.57
N ILE A 168 -35.11 5.63 23.90
CA ILE A 168 -34.82 6.67 22.90
C ILE A 168 -33.77 6.16 21.91
N ILE A 169 -32.74 5.50 22.41
CA ILE A 169 -31.70 4.90 21.58
C ILE A 169 -32.26 3.76 20.72
N GLU A 170 -33.11 2.91 21.31
CA GLU A 170 -33.77 1.82 20.60
C GLU A 170 -34.56 2.33 19.39
N GLU A 171 -35.35 3.38 19.58
CA GLU A 171 -36.11 4.01 18.52
C GLU A 171 -35.19 4.60 17.41
N LYS A 172 -34.10 5.31 17.80
CA LYS A 172 -33.16 5.87 16.86
C LYS A 172 -32.40 4.79 16.09
N GLN A 173 -32.02 3.72 16.76
CA GLN A 173 -31.38 2.57 16.13
C GLN A 173 -32.34 1.87 15.13
N ARG A 174 -33.63 1.77 15.47
CA ARG A 174 -34.65 1.24 14.57
C ARG A 174 -34.83 2.11 13.33
N GLU A 175 -34.94 3.44 13.51
CA GLU A 175 -34.98 4.40 12.38
C GLU A 175 -33.76 4.26 11.48
N HIS A 176 -32.57 4.22 12.07
CA HIS A 176 -31.31 4.03 11.36
C HIS A 176 -31.29 2.69 10.59
N GLY A 177 -31.77 1.60 11.21
CA GLY A 177 -31.85 0.29 10.57
C GLY A 177 -32.76 0.28 9.34
N LEU A 178 -33.91 0.97 9.39
CA LEU A 178 -34.80 1.13 8.24
C LEU A 178 -34.13 1.91 7.10
N LYS A 179 -33.49 3.04 7.45
CA LYS A 179 -32.74 3.86 6.49
C LYS A 179 -31.61 3.03 5.85
N ARG A 180 -30.85 2.31 6.68
CA ARG A 180 -29.75 1.47 6.22
C ARG A 180 -30.19 0.36 5.25
N ASN A 181 -31.33 -0.26 5.51
CA ASN A 181 -31.91 -1.26 4.61
C ASN A 181 -32.31 -0.65 3.25
N SER A 182 -32.88 0.57 3.22
CA SER A 182 -33.17 1.27 1.96
C SER A 182 -31.89 1.61 1.18
N GLU A 183 -30.86 2.08 1.87
CA GLU A 183 -29.54 2.39 1.26
C GLU A 183 -28.89 1.13 0.64
N LYS A 184 -28.93 -0.01 1.34
CA LYS A 184 -28.45 -1.30 0.81
C LYS A 184 -29.19 -1.69 -0.46
N PHE A 185 -30.51 -1.53 -0.47
CA PHE A 185 -31.32 -1.85 -1.65
C PHE A 185 -31.02 -0.91 -2.84
N GLU A 186 -30.85 0.38 -2.58
CA GLU A 186 -30.45 1.35 -3.61
C GLU A 186 -29.05 1.06 -4.17
N ALA A 187 -28.10 0.67 -3.31
CA ALA A 187 -26.76 0.30 -3.72
C ALA A 187 -26.76 -0.94 -4.66
N VAL A 188 -27.57 -1.95 -4.36
CA VAL A 188 -27.74 -3.13 -5.25
C VAL A 188 -28.28 -2.69 -6.61
N ARG A 189 -29.34 -1.87 -6.64
CA ARG A 189 -29.91 -1.35 -7.89
C ARG A 189 -28.91 -0.50 -8.69
N ARG A 190 -28.08 0.27 -8.00
CA ARG A 190 -27.04 1.09 -8.61
C ARG A 190 -25.97 0.19 -9.24
N LYS A 191 -25.51 -0.85 -8.54
CA LYS A 191 -24.55 -1.83 -9.06
C LYS A 191 -25.05 -2.56 -10.29
N GLU A 192 -26.34 -2.93 -10.32
CA GLU A 192 -26.97 -3.53 -11.50
C GLU A 192 -27.04 -2.56 -12.69
N ARG A 193 -27.34 -1.27 -12.46
CA ARG A 193 -27.28 -0.23 -13.51
C ARG A 193 -25.89 -0.10 -14.09
N PHE A 194 -24.88 -0.04 -13.23
CA PHE A 194 -23.47 0.06 -13.63
C PHE A 194 -23.01 -1.16 -14.45
N ALA A 195 -23.40 -2.37 -14.04
CA ALA A 195 -23.08 -3.59 -14.78
C ALA A 195 -23.68 -3.58 -16.19
N LYS A 196 -24.90 -3.10 -16.35
CA LYS A 196 -25.56 -2.95 -17.67
C LYS A 196 -24.84 -1.95 -18.57
N ILE A 197 -24.40 -0.81 -18.03
CA ILE A 197 -23.64 0.21 -18.75
C ILE A 197 -22.32 -0.37 -19.29
N ASN A 198 -21.63 -1.19 -18.50
CA ASN A 198 -20.35 -1.78 -18.89
C ASN A 198 -20.46 -2.93 -19.92
N THR A 199 -21.64 -3.57 -20.03
CA THR A 199 -21.85 -4.66 -20.99
C THR A 199 -22.30 -4.16 -22.37
N ASP A 200 -22.84 -2.95 -22.45
CA ASP A 200 -23.32 -2.37 -23.70
C ASP A 200 -22.16 -1.64 -24.40
N SER A 201 -21.55 -2.29 -25.39
CA SER A 201 -20.39 -1.78 -26.16
C SER A 201 -20.69 -0.48 -26.93
N SER A 202 -21.93 -0.05 -26.98
CA SER A 202 -22.38 1.19 -27.60
C SER A 202 -22.49 2.37 -26.60
N CYS A 203 -22.30 2.12 -25.31
CA CYS A 203 -22.44 3.13 -24.28
C CYS A 203 -21.19 4.01 -24.23
N THR A 204 -21.36 5.26 -24.62
CA THR A 204 -20.34 6.28 -24.71
C THR A 204 -19.76 6.62 -23.32
N THR A 205 -18.51 7.08 -23.30
CA THR A 205 -17.81 7.62 -22.12
C THR A 205 -18.63 8.63 -21.31
N VAL A 206 -19.53 9.35 -21.95
CA VAL A 206 -20.47 10.32 -21.35
C VAL A 206 -21.38 9.69 -20.29
N SER A 207 -21.90 8.49 -20.54
CA SER A 207 -22.76 7.77 -19.59
C SER A 207 -22.03 7.31 -18.31
N LEU A 208 -20.73 7.06 -18.41
CA LEU A 208 -19.88 6.71 -17.26
C LEU A 208 -19.57 7.93 -16.41
N GLU A 209 -19.33 9.08 -17.04
CA GLU A 209 -19.09 10.35 -16.34
C GLU A 209 -20.35 10.84 -15.62
N GLU A 210 -21.52 10.71 -16.24
CA GLU A 210 -22.81 11.00 -15.60
C GLU A 210 -23.04 10.11 -14.37
N PHE A 211 -22.79 8.80 -14.46
CA PHE A 211 -22.91 7.88 -13.33
C PHE A 211 -22.05 8.30 -12.14
N TRP A 212 -20.80 8.71 -12.40
CA TRP A 212 -19.88 9.13 -11.33
C TRP A 212 -20.12 10.55 -10.82
N SER A 213 -20.88 11.36 -11.54
CA SER A 213 -21.30 12.70 -11.09
C SER A 213 -22.51 12.68 -10.16
N GLU A 214 -23.23 11.55 -10.09
CA GLU A 214 -24.37 11.36 -9.20
C GLU A 214 -23.96 11.43 -7.72
N LYS A 215 -24.62 12.29 -6.94
CA LYS A 215 -24.39 12.39 -5.49
C LYS A 215 -24.94 11.15 -4.80
N VAL A 216 -24.07 10.39 -4.17
CA VAL A 216 -24.41 9.18 -3.43
C VAL A 216 -24.17 9.40 -1.95
N PRO A 217 -25.04 8.91 -1.05
CA PRO A 217 -24.80 8.97 0.38
C PRO A 217 -23.53 8.20 0.74
N TYR A 218 -22.86 8.65 1.79
CA TYR A 218 -21.67 7.96 2.32
C TYR A 218 -22.07 6.68 3.04
N THR A 219 -21.87 5.55 2.40
CA THR A 219 -22.23 4.22 2.88
C THR A 219 -21.08 3.23 2.67
N PRO A 220 -21.05 2.08 3.35
CA PRO A 220 -20.05 1.02 3.09
C PRO A 220 -19.98 0.62 1.62
N GLU A 221 -21.15 0.50 0.97
CA GLU A 221 -21.25 0.10 -0.43
C GLU A 221 -20.66 1.17 -1.36
N SER A 222 -20.95 2.45 -1.12
CA SER A 222 -20.39 3.54 -1.93
C SER A 222 -18.88 3.65 -1.76
N ARG A 223 -18.34 3.34 -0.58
CA ARG A 223 -16.89 3.25 -0.37
C ARG A 223 -16.24 2.14 -1.19
N ILE A 224 -16.84 0.95 -1.17
CA ILE A 224 -16.35 -0.21 -1.94
C ILE A 224 -16.41 0.10 -3.43
N GLU A 225 -17.53 0.63 -3.92
CA GLU A 225 -17.74 1.00 -5.31
C GLU A 225 -16.69 2.03 -5.81
N THR A 226 -16.46 3.08 -5.01
CA THR A 226 -15.43 4.08 -5.30
C THR A 226 -14.02 3.47 -5.34
N HIS A 227 -13.73 2.57 -4.41
CA HIS A 227 -12.45 1.89 -4.34
C HIS A 227 -12.22 0.97 -5.56
N GLU A 228 -13.21 0.16 -5.94
CA GLU A 228 -13.16 -0.68 -7.15
C GLU A 228 -12.89 0.15 -8.41
N TYR A 229 -13.58 1.29 -8.56
CA TYR A 229 -13.37 2.21 -9.68
C TYR A 229 -11.95 2.79 -9.70
N MET A 230 -11.45 3.25 -8.56
CA MET A 230 -10.09 3.80 -8.47
C MET A 230 -9.03 2.76 -8.82
N GLN A 231 -9.21 1.51 -8.37
CA GLN A 231 -8.31 0.41 -8.74
C GLN A 231 -8.34 0.10 -10.24
N GLN A 232 -9.52 0.08 -10.87
CA GLN A 232 -9.63 -0.13 -12.31
C GLN A 232 -8.95 0.99 -13.10
N LYS A 233 -9.14 2.23 -12.67
CA LYS A 233 -8.51 3.40 -13.29
C LYS A 233 -6.99 3.37 -13.15
N GLU A 234 -6.47 2.90 -12.03
CA GLU A 234 -5.04 2.76 -11.81
C GLU A 234 -4.42 1.64 -12.66
N LYS A 235 -5.06 0.48 -12.75
CA LYS A 235 -4.67 -0.60 -13.65
C LYS A 235 -4.64 -0.14 -15.11
N SER A 236 -5.65 0.59 -15.56
CA SER A 236 -5.70 1.14 -16.92
C SER A 236 -4.56 2.14 -17.18
N ARG A 237 -4.22 2.98 -16.20
CA ARG A 237 -3.09 3.90 -16.28
C ARG A 237 -1.73 3.19 -16.32
N GLN A 238 -1.58 2.10 -15.56
CA GLN A 238 -0.36 1.29 -15.58
C GLN A 238 -0.20 0.59 -16.93
N HIS A 239 -1.25 -0.02 -17.49
CA HIS A 239 -1.23 -0.60 -18.83
C HIS A 239 -0.86 0.43 -19.90
N THR A 240 -1.42 1.64 -19.82
CA THR A 240 -1.10 2.73 -20.77
C THR A 240 0.35 3.22 -20.59
N LYS A 241 0.89 3.22 -19.37
CA LYS A 241 2.31 3.54 -19.14
C LYS A 241 3.22 2.45 -19.67
N THR A 242 2.90 1.17 -19.43
CA THR A 242 3.69 0.04 -19.92
C THR A 242 3.69 -0.01 -21.45
N SER A 243 2.53 0.12 -22.09
CA SER A 243 2.43 0.16 -23.56
C SER A 243 3.13 1.38 -24.17
N ARG A 244 3.13 2.54 -23.50
CA ARG A 244 3.90 3.72 -23.91
C ARG A 244 5.42 3.52 -23.72
N ILE A 245 5.85 2.76 -22.75
CA ILE A 245 7.26 2.43 -22.53
C ILE A 245 7.69 1.42 -23.59
N GLU A 246 6.91 0.39 -23.84
CA GLU A 246 7.19 -0.61 -24.90
C GLU A 246 7.17 0.01 -26.31
N SER A 247 6.28 0.96 -26.60
CA SER A 247 6.27 1.67 -27.89
C SER A 247 7.37 2.73 -28.03
N ARG A 248 8.06 3.13 -26.93
CA ARG A 248 9.13 4.13 -26.94
C ARG A 248 10.53 3.58 -27.11
N VAL A 249 10.74 2.27 -27.08
CA VAL A 249 12.08 1.69 -27.08
C VAL A 249 12.18 0.50 -28.05
N ILE A 250 11.90 0.74 -29.32
CA ILE A 250 12.70 0.05 -30.34
C ILE A 250 13.83 1.03 -30.72
N THR A 251 14.78 1.21 -29.81
CA THR A 251 16.05 1.85 -30.17
C THR A 251 16.76 0.87 -31.07
N LYS A 252 16.80 1.18 -32.36
CA LYS A 252 17.68 0.45 -33.29
C LYS A 252 19.10 0.76 -32.82
N TYR A 253 19.81 -0.23 -32.32
CA TYR A 253 21.18 -0.09 -31.83
C TYR A 253 22.18 -0.16 -32.97
N PHE A 254 21.79 -0.73 -34.11
CA PHE A 254 22.63 -0.95 -35.28
C PHE A 254 21.94 -0.38 -36.51
N ALA A 255 22.75 0.18 -37.41
CA ALA A 255 22.34 0.54 -38.75
C ALA A 255 22.12 -0.72 -39.62
N GLU A 256 21.52 -0.58 -40.78
CA GLU A 256 21.26 -1.70 -41.71
C GLU A 256 22.54 -2.37 -42.21
N ASP A 257 23.67 -1.66 -42.16
CA ASP A 257 25.02 -2.12 -42.50
C ASP A 257 25.79 -2.75 -41.32
N GLY A 258 25.13 -2.95 -40.19
CA GLY A 258 25.69 -3.57 -38.97
C GLY A 258 26.54 -2.62 -38.10
N ARG A 259 26.68 -1.34 -38.46
CA ARG A 259 27.39 -0.36 -37.64
C ARG A 259 26.57 0.03 -36.39
N PRO A 260 27.17 0.04 -35.18
CA PRO A 260 26.49 0.49 -33.98
C PRO A 260 26.25 2.01 -33.99
N TYR A 261 25.08 2.43 -33.51
CA TYR A 261 24.78 3.85 -33.31
C TYR A 261 25.42 4.37 -32.04
N ASN A 262 25.83 5.64 -32.04
CA ASN A 262 26.23 6.31 -30.82
C ASN A 262 24.96 6.82 -30.05
N ILE A 263 24.64 6.18 -28.93
CA ILE A 263 23.40 6.43 -28.17
C ILE A 263 23.74 6.79 -26.73
N ASN A 264 23.30 7.94 -26.26
CA ASN A 264 23.41 8.38 -24.86
C ASN A 264 22.03 8.79 -24.31
N THR A 265 21.18 7.80 -24.04
CA THR A 265 19.85 8.07 -23.45
C THR A 265 19.92 8.49 -21.99
N ALA A 266 21.02 8.18 -21.32
CA ALA A 266 21.28 8.56 -19.95
C ALA A 266 21.69 10.04 -19.80
N LYS A 267 22.09 10.70 -20.91
CA LYS A 267 22.64 12.07 -20.94
C LYS A 267 23.79 12.25 -19.92
N ILE A 268 24.71 11.31 -19.94
CA ILE A 268 25.86 11.27 -19.03
C ILE A 268 27.09 11.72 -19.77
N ASP A 269 27.92 12.51 -19.08
CA ASP A 269 29.22 12.90 -19.58
C ASP A 269 30.13 11.66 -19.56
N PHE A 270 30.75 11.36 -20.69
CA PHE A 270 31.75 10.32 -20.82
C PHE A 270 32.94 10.82 -21.60
N ASN A 271 34.09 10.26 -21.32
CA ASN A 271 35.34 10.59 -22.03
C ASN A 271 36.03 9.28 -22.36
N LEU A 272 36.42 9.14 -23.63
CA LEU A 272 37.17 8.02 -24.12
C LEU A 272 38.57 8.53 -24.53
N LYS A 273 39.62 7.96 -23.96
CA LYS A 273 41.01 8.33 -24.19
C LYS A 273 41.82 7.08 -24.52
N GLU A 274 42.87 7.28 -25.32
CA GLU A 274 43.95 6.31 -25.50
C GLU A 274 44.98 6.55 -24.42
N ASP A 275 45.46 5.49 -23.76
CA ASP A 275 46.47 5.53 -22.73
C ASP A 275 47.42 4.32 -22.87
N ILE A 276 48.57 4.34 -22.23
CA ILE A 276 49.54 3.26 -22.22
C ILE A 276 49.66 2.71 -20.82
N LEU A 277 49.24 1.48 -20.61
CA LEU A 277 49.37 0.78 -19.35
C LEU A 277 50.29 -0.43 -19.52
N ASP A 278 51.34 -0.56 -18.68
CA ASP A 278 52.31 -1.67 -18.73
C ASP A 278 52.89 -1.96 -20.13
N ASN A 279 53.17 -0.92 -20.90
CA ASN A 279 53.68 -1.00 -22.28
C ASN A 279 52.68 -1.57 -23.30
N GLN A 280 51.40 -1.53 -22.98
CA GLN A 280 50.31 -1.91 -23.88
C GLN A 280 49.38 -0.72 -24.11
N ASP A 281 48.93 -0.54 -25.35
CA ASP A 281 47.95 0.50 -25.66
C ASP A 281 46.57 0.08 -25.13
N VAL A 282 45.96 0.97 -24.33
CA VAL A 282 44.68 0.76 -23.72
C VAL A 282 43.70 1.90 -24.00
N TYR A 283 42.42 1.57 -24.12
CA TYR A 283 41.36 2.59 -24.09
C TYR A 283 40.85 2.79 -22.68
N LEU A 284 40.83 4.03 -22.25
CA LEU A 284 40.28 4.45 -20.99
C LEU A 284 38.92 5.09 -21.22
N LEU A 285 37.84 4.44 -20.77
CA LEU A 285 36.49 4.99 -20.76
C LEU A 285 36.13 5.50 -19.38
N ASP A 286 36.03 6.80 -19.23
CA ASP A 286 35.69 7.49 -17.99
C ASP A 286 34.25 8.00 -18.06
N ILE A 287 33.38 7.60 -17.11
CA ILE A 287 31.97 7.90 -17.10
C ILE A 287 31.58 8.58 -15.79
N ALA A 288 30.96 9.74 -15.89
CA ALA A 288 30.44 10.47 -14.74
C ALA A 288 29.06 9.89 -14.32
N VAL A 289 29.03 9.06 -13.28
CA VAL A 289 27.78 8.49 -12.74
C VAL A 289 27.22 9.33 -11.59
N TYR A 290 25.93 9.14 -11.29
CA TYR A 290 25.28 9.86 -10.19
C TYR A 290 25.90 9.50 -8.83
N LYS A 291 26.02 10.51 -7.96
CA LYS A 291 26.47 10.32 -6.57
C LYS A 291 25.58 9.29 -5.87
N HIS A 292 26.19 8.37 -5.14
CA HIS A 292 25.52 7.27 -4.43
C HIS A 292 24.79 6.23 -5.32
N MET A 293 25.25 6.05 -6.57
CA MET A 293 24.75 4.95 -7.40
C MET A 293 25.39 3.63 -6.94
N ASP A 294 24.54 2.63 -6.70
CA ASP A 294 25.00 1.27 -6.43
C ASP A 294 25.64 0.66 -7.69
N THR A 295 26.82 0.07 -7.55
CA THR A 295 27.55 -0.62 -8.64
C THR A 295 26.75 -1.76 -9.27
N ALA A 296 25.88 -2.41 -8.50
CA ALA A 296 24.96 -3.47 -8.98
C ALA A 296 23.97 -2.97 -10.06
N LEU A 297 23.73 -1.67 -10.13
CA LEU A 297 22.86 -1.03 -11.13
C LEU A 297 23.58 -0.65 -12.42
N ILE A 298 24.91 -0.86 -12.48
CA ILE A 298 25.75 -0.62 -13.65
C ILE A 298 26.00 -1.96 -14.33
N LYS A 299 25.47 -2.12 -15.53
CA LYS A 299 25.73 -3.32 -16.36
C LYS A 299 26.56 -2.90 -17.57
N CYS A 300 27.72 -3.52 -17.72
CA CYS A 300 28.61 -3.35 -18.87
C CYS A 300 28.55 -4.58 -19.76
N ASP A 301 28.33 -4.37 -21.06
CA ASP A 301 28.42 -5.37 -22.12
C ASP A 301 29.42 -4.87 -23.13
N ILE A 302 30.53 -5.60 -23.29
CA ILE A 302 31.66 -5.21 -24.09
C ILE A 302 31.79 -6.19 -25.22
N GLN A 303 31.82 -5.67 -26.43
CA GLN A 303 31.99 -6.42 -27.66
C GLN A 303 33.15 -5.83 -28.49
N ILE A 304 33.56 -6.54 -29.54
CA ILE A 304 34.72 -6.17 -30.36
C ILE A 304 34.59 -4.75 -30.93
N ASN A 305 33.40 -4.30 -31.27
CA ASN A 305 33.14 -3.05 -31.98
C ASN A 305 32.27 -2.05 -31.21
N TYR A 306 31.82 -2.38 -29.98
CA TYR A 306 31.06 -1.46 -29.17
C TYR A 306 31.13 -1.80 -27.66
N VAL A 307 30.84 -0.81 -26.83
CA VAL A 307 30.63 -0.95 -25.40
C VAL A 307 29.22 -0.50 -25.09
N ARG A 308 28.42 -1.33 -24.42
CA ARG A 308 27.09 -0.97 -23.97
C ARG A 308 27.05 -0.88 -22.46
N ILE A 309 26.76 0.28 -21.92
CA ILE A 309 26.63 0.50 -20.48
C ILE A 309 25.19 0.84 -20.17
N THR A 310 24.60 0.07 -19.26
CA THR A 310 23.23 0.28 -18.82
C THR A 310 23.24 0.79 -17.39
N LEU A 311 22.63 1.95 -17.14
CA LEU A 311 22.55 2.65 -15.86
C LEU A 311 21.08 2.86 -15.49
N LYS A 312 20.56 2.11 -14.51
CA LYS A 312 19.12 2.15 -14.14
C LYS A 312 18.17 2.03 -15.35
N GLY A 313 18.49 1.14 -16.30
CA GLY A 313 17.67 0.94 -17.50
C GLY A 313 17.85 1.98 -18.61
N LYS A 314 18.70 3.00 -18.43
CA LYS A 314 19.12 3.93 -19.48
C LYS A 314 20.44 3.47 -20.09
N ILE A 315 20.61 3.71 -21.38
CA ILE A 315 21.71 3.14 -22.17
C ILE A 315 22.66 4.24 -22.59
N LEU A 316 23.95 4.00 -22.36
CA LEU A 316 25.09 4.66 -22.99
C LEU A 316 25.73 3.63 -23.93
N PHE A 317 25.83 3.95 -25.22
CA PHE A 317 26.29 3.06 -26.27
C PHE A 317 27.28 3.82 -27.20
N PRO A 318 28.52 4.04 -26.72
CA PRO A 318 29.54 4.68 -27.57
C PRO A 318 30.04 3.73 -28.66
N TYR A 319 30.18 4.26 -29.88
CA TYR A 319 30.75 3.55 -30.97
C TYR A 319 32.30 3.57 -30.87
N LEU A 320 32.93 2.40 -31.01
CA LEU A 320 34.38 2.23 -31.04
C LEU A 320 34.82 1.83 -32.45
N VAL A 321 35.74 2.56 -33.00
CA VAL A 321 36.20 2.38 -34.41
C VAL A 321 37.20 1.23 -34.55
N LEU A 322 37.67 0.62 -33.46
CA LEU A 322 38.77 -0.35 -33.47
C LEU A 322 38.39 -1.68 -32.78
N LEU A 323 39.02 -2.75 -33.27
CA LEU A 323 38.90 -4.15 -32.83
C LEU A 323 39.51 -4.28 -31.40
N LEU A 324 38.72 -4.66 -30.45
CA LEU A 324 39.16 -4.86 -29.06
C LEU A 324 39.17 -6.35 -28.71
N THR A 325 40.32 -6.83 -28.26
CA THR A 325 40.39 -8.10 -27.48
C THR A 325 40.38 -7.75 -25.98
N CYS A 326 39.42 -8.32 -25.23
CA CYS A 326 39.06 -7.81 -23.93
C CYS A 326 39.86 -8.42 -22.78
N TYR A 327 40.51 -7.57 -21.96
CA TYR A 327 40.66 -7.81 -20.53
C TYR A 327 40.08 -6.61 -19.76
N LEU A 328 39.22 -6.89 -18.79
CA LEU A 328 38.46 -5.90 -18.03
C LEU A 328 39.13 -5.68 -16.68
N LEU A 329 39.67 -4.49 -16.45
CA LEU A 329 39.95 -3.96 -15.12
C LEU A 329 39.01 -2.76 -14.95
N SER A 330 38.03 -2.86 -14.04
CA SER A 330 37.14 -1.75 -13.72
C SER A 330 37.37 -1.27 -12.29
N GLU A 331 37.68 -0.01 -12.14
CA GLU A 331 37.83 0.63 -10.84
C GLU A 331 36.75 1.67 -10.62
N PHE A 332 36.20 1.69 -9.40
CA PHE A 332 35.24 2.67 -8.99
C PHE A 332 35.88 3.64 -7.99
N THR A 333 36.09 4.89 -8.39
CA THR A 333 36.69 5.93 -7.54
C THR A 333 35.62 6.97 -7.17
N PRO A 334 35.33 7.18 -5.85
CA PRO A 334 34.45 8.26 -5.41
C PRO A 334 35.18 9.61 -5.45
N ASP A 335 34.69 10.55 -6.25
CA ASP A 335 35.12 11.94 -6.25
C ASP A 335 34.13 12.79 -5.44
N LYS A 336 34.57 13.99 -4.95
CA LYS A 336 33.81 14.84 -4.00
C LYS A 336 32.41 15.25 -4.46
N ASN A 337 32.15 15.26 -5.76
CA ASN A 337 30.83 15.65 -6.34
C ASN A 337 30.24 14.68 -7.38
N ARG A 338 31.01 13.70 -7.88
CA ARG A 338 30.57 12.70 -8.88
C ARG A 338 31.33 11.40 -8.64
N CYS A 339 30.72 10.26 -8.91
CA CYS A 339 31.44 8.99 -8.95
C CYS A 339 31.95 8.76 -10.38
N ARG A 340 33.18 8.29 -10.53
CA ARG A 340 33.77 7.91 -11.81
C ARG A 340 33.84 6.40 -11.90
N PHE A 341 33.40 5.88 -13.01
CA PHE A 341 33.61 4.48 -13.39
C PHE A 341 34.60 4.45 -14.52
N THR A 342 35.76 3.88 -14.27
CA THR A 342 36.88 3.83 -15.22
C THR A 342 37.06 2.38 -15.67
N SER A 343 37.04 2.13 -16.96
CA SER A 343 37.26 0.82 -17.54
C SER A 343 38.45 0.88 -18.49
N TYR A 344 39.39 -0.03 -18.34
CA TYR A 344 40.60 -0.19 -19.18
C TYR A 344 40.35 -1.30 -20.20
N PHE A 345 40.67 -1.06 -21.45
CA PHE A 345 40.54 -2.02 -22.54
C PHE A 345 41.92 -2.18 -23.21
N LEU A 346 42.45 -3.40 -23.25
CA LEU A 346 43.71 -3.71 -23.86
C LEU A 346 43.58 -3.85 -25.37
N MET A 347 44.51 -3.27 -26.15
CA MET A 347 44.66 -3.51 -27.56
C MET A 347 45.63 -4.67 -27.79
N ASP A 348 45.19 -5.72 -28.48
CA ASP A 348 46.07 -6.77 -28.92
C ASP A 348 46.29 -6.68 -30.43
N PHE A 349 47.51 -6.29 -30.84
CA PHE A 349 47.91 -6.19 -32.27
C PHE A 349 48.39 -7.51 -32.85
N SER A 350 48.28 -8.65 -32.14
CA SER A 350 48.90 -9.92 -32.52
C SER A 350 48.20 -10.71 -33.63
N SER A 351 47.05 -10.25 -34.15
CA SER A 351 46.41 -10.88 -35.31
C SER A 351 46.41 -9.99 -36.56
N GLY A 352 47.58 -9.85 -37.15
CA GLY A 352 47.72 -9.40 -38.54
C GLY A 352 47.05 -10.40 -39.48
N SER A 353 45.81 -10.20 -39.83
CA SER A 353 45.12 -10.82 -40.96
C SER A 353 44.33 -9.75 -41.67
N THR A 354 44.97 -9.23 -42.69
CA THR A 354 44.38 -8.47 -43.79
C THR A 354 43.16 -9.24 -44.31
N ILE A 355 41.98 -8.71 -44.15
CA ILE A 355 40.81 -9.11 -44.93
C ILE A 355 40.34 -7.87 -45.69
N LEU A 356 40.46 -7.99 -47.00
CA LEU A 356 39.92 -7.13 -48.04
C LEU A 356 38.42 -6.90 -47.92
#